data_ef908b8ec5c806ea561abe5949018d7c
#
_entry.id   ef908b8ec5c806ea561abe5949018d7c
#
_cell.length_a   1.000
_cell.length_b   1.000
_cell.length_c   1.000
_cell.angle_alpha   90.00
_cell.angle_beta   90.00
_cell.angle_gamma   90.00
#
_symmetry.space_group_name_H-M   'P 1'
#
loop_
_entity.id
_entity.type
_entity.pdbx_description
1 polymer ?
#
loop_
_entity_poly.entity_id
_entity_poly.type
_entity_poly.pdbx_seq_one_letter_code
_entity_poly.pdbx_strand_id
1 'polypeptide(L)'
;IEEAEEIKIKYASAKASLSSSKLAIEIPSDNICSSNNKISEHELSTYVEARMEEIFQLAQNEIDRSGINNSLTYGAVLTGGGSQLRNIVPLAKELLEMPIRLGKPTVNIQGNKDFADRPIDSTLLGLLLWPYHSNEHKPLDRTIISWIEYFKKIIKELF
;
A
#
# COMPACT_ATOMS: atom_id res chain seq x y z
N ILE A 1 13.18 12.15 -2.28
CA ILE A 1 12.31 10.99 -2.05
C ILE A 1 10.85 11.35 -2.34
N GLU A 2 10.35 12.47 -1.86
CA GLU A 2 8.96 12.92 -2.07
C GLU A 2 8.63 13.09 -3.55
N GLU A 3 9.48 13.76 -4.31
CA GLU A 3 9.31 13.96 -5.76
C GLU A 3 9.25 12.63 -6.54
N ALA A 4 10.08 11.64 -6.17
CA ALA A 4 10.06 10.33 -6.80
C ALA A 4 8.74 9.58 -6.52
N GLU A 5 8.18 9.75 -5.32
CA GLU A 5 6.89 9.17 -4.94
C GLU A 5 5.75 9.83 -5.73
N GLU A 6 5.77 11.14 -5.90
CA GLU A 6 4.79 11.87 -6.71
C GLU A 6 4.81 11.41 -8.18
N ILE A 7 6.02 11.28 -8.76
CA ILE A 7 6.21 10.80 -10.13
C ILE A 7 5.67 9.37 -10.28
N LYS A 8 5.99 8.49 -9.32
CA LYS A 8 5.49 7.11 -9.29
C LYS A 8 3.96 7.07 -9.24
N ILE A 9 3.34 7.82 -8.33
CA ILE A 9 1.88 7.84 -8.18
C ILE A 9 1.20 8.35 -9.45
N LYS A 10 1.76 9.36 -10.08
CA LYS A 10 1.15 10.03 -11.23
C LYS A 10 1.31 9.27 -12.54
N TYR A 11 2.47 8.67 -12.77
CA TYR A 11 2.84 8.16 -14.09
C TYR A 11 3.12 6.66 -14.13
N ALA A 12 3.48 6.01 -13.01
CA ALA A 12 3.87 4.62 -13.04
C ALA A 12 2.71 3.67 -13.34
N SER A 13 3.04 2.60 -14.05
CA SER A 13 2.19 1.44 -14.25
C SER A 13 2.89 0.21 -13.67
N ALA A 14 2.14 -0.67 -13.00
CA ALA A 14 2.67 -1.93 -12.51
C ALA A 14 2.99 -2.91 -13.65
N LYS A 15 2.50 -2.66 -14.87
CA LYS A 15 2.80 -3.46 -16.05
C LYS A 15 3.31 -2.55 -17.17
N ALA A 16 4.60 -2.65 -17.49
CA ALA A 16 5.28 -1.80 -18.45
C ALA A 16 4.73 -1.96 -19.88
N SER A 17 4.33 -3.17 -20.25
CA SER A 17 3.71 -3.44 -21.55
C SER A 17 2.41 -2.67 -21.81
N LEU A 18 1.76 -2.17 -20.76
CA LEU A 18 0.53 -1.37 -20.81
C LEU A 18 0.79 0.14 -20.64
N SER A 19 2.05 0.56 -20.58
CA SER A 19 2.48 1.96 -20.45
C SER A 19 2.89 2.56 -21.80
N SER A 20 2.96 3.90 -21.88
CA SER A 20 3.30 4.62 -23.10
C SER A 20 4.80 4.87 -23.19
N SER A 21 5.41 4.46 -24.30
CA SER A 21 6.83 4.78 -24.61
C SER A 21 7.02 6.23 -25.09
N LYS A 22 5.93 6.91 -25.47
CA LYS A 22 5.97 8.28 -26.05
C LYS A 22 5.86 9.37 -24.99
N LEU A 23 5.38 9.06 -23.79
CA LEU A 23 5.24 10.04 -22.73
C LEU A 23 6.57 10.25 -22.04
N ALA A 24 7.17 11.43 -22.21
CA ALA A 24 8.38 11.85 -21.52
C ALA A 24 8.00 12.56 -20.20
N ILE A 25 8.54 12.07 -19.10
CA ILE A 25 8.34 12.58 -17.76
C ILE A 25 9.59 13.38 -17.39
N GLU A 26 9.42 14.61 -17.00
CA GLU A 26 10.52 15.45 -16.51
C GLU A 26 10.81 15.10 -15.05
N ILE A 27 12.08 14.80 -14.75
CA ILE A 27 12.54 14.55 -13.39
C ILE A 27 13.06 15.87 -12.83
N PRO A 28 12.50 16.38 -11.74
CA PRO A 28 13.06 17.55 -11.07
C PRO A 28 14.51 17.23 -10.64
N SER A 29 15.45 18.04 -11.03
CA SER A 29 16.83 17.91 -10.57
C SER A 29 17.35 19.26 -10.13
N ASP A 30 17.87 19.32 -8.92
CA ASP A 30 18.53 20.49 -8.37
C ASP A 30 19.91 20.75 -9.02
N ASN A 31 20.40 19.83 -9.84
CA ASN A 31 21.70 19.92 -10.49
C ASN A 31 21.58 20.33 -11.96
N ILE A 32 21.97 21.55 -12.25
CA ILE A 32 21.98 22.23 -13.57
C ILE A 32 22.84 21.48 -14.63
N CYS A 33 23.60 20.44 -14.26
CA CYS A 33 24.60 19.81 -15.13
C CYS A 33 24.17 18.49 -15.83
N SER A 34 22.96 17.96 -15.59
CA SER A 34 22.53 16.74 -16.30
C SER A 34 21.55 17.08 -17.41
N SER A 35 22.05 17.01 -18.65
CA SER A 35 21.31 17.29 -19.88
C SER A 35 20.20 16.30 -20.25
N ASN A 36 19.87 15.35 -19.38
CA ASN A 36 18.89 14.30 -19.69
C ASN A 36 17.98 13.98 -18.48
N ASN A 37 17.22 14.99 -18.05
CA ASN A 37 16.26 14.85 -16.93
C ASN A 37 14.89 14.34 -17.38
N LYS A 38 14.85 13.43 -18.36
CA LYS A 38 13.62 12.87 -18.89
C LYS A 38 13.69 11.35 -18.87
N ILE A 39 12.65 10.75 -18.34
CA ILE A 39 12.43 9.29 -18.40
C ILE A 39 11.11 9.04 -19.13
N SER A 40 11.01 7.96 -19.89
CA SER A 40 9.74 7.57 -20.48
C SER A 40 8.85 6.89 -19.44
N GLU A 41 7.52 6.98 -19.61
CA GLU A 41 6.57 6.24 -18.77
C GLU A 41 6.85 4.73 -18.80
N HIS A 42 7.23 4.20 -19.95
CA HIS A 42 7.57 2.78 -20.12
C HIS A 42 8.80 2.40 -19.29
N GLU A 43 9.86 3.19 -19.35
CA GLU A 43 11.08 2.94 -18.58
C GLU A 43 10.83 3.02 -17.08
N LEU A 44 10.10 4.04 -16.61
CA LEU A 44 9.67 4.14 -15.21
C LEU A 44 8.87 2.91 -14.79
N SER A 45 7.92 2.49 -15.64
CA SER A 45 7.06 1.35 -15.36
C SER A 45 7.83 0.04 -15.34
N THR A 46 8.92 -0.10 -16.11
CA THR A 46 9.78 -1.30 -16.06
C THR A 46 10.44 -1.46 -14.67
N TYR A 47 10.92 -0.38 -14.07
CA TYR A 47 11.45 -0.44 -12.70
C TYR A 47 10.38 -0.78 -11.67
N VAL A 48 9.19 -0.21 -11.83
CA VAL A 48 8.05 -0.47 -10.92
C VAL A 48 7.55 -1.91 -11.07
N GLU A 49 7.43 -2.41 -12.29
CA GLU A 49 7.04 -3.80 -12.58
C GLU A 49 8.01 -4.78 -11.91
N ALA A 50 9.32 -4.62 -12.13
CA ALA A 50 10.34 -5.48 -11.53
C ALA A 50 10.21 -5.52 -9.98
N ARG A 51 9.95 -4.37 -9.35
CA ARG A 51 9.74 -4.33 -7.90
C ARG A 51 8.45 -4.99 -7.46
N MET A 52 7.39 -4.85 -8.23
CA MET A 52 6.12 -5.51 -7.93
C MET A 52 6.19 -7.01 -8.14
N GLU A 53 6.95 -7.49 -9.14
CA GLU A 53 7.24 -8.92 -9.34
C GLU A 53 7.93 -9.52 -8.13
N GLU A 54 8.97 -8.88 -7.59
CA GLU A 54 9.63 -9.33 -6.36
C GLU A 54 8.65 -9.44 -5.18
N ILE A 55 7.77 -8.45 -5.01
CA ILE A 55 6.78 -8.45 -3.92
C ILE A 55 5.78 -9.60 -4.10
N PHE A 56 5.27 -9.81 -5.31
CA PHE A 56 4.34 -10.91 -5.57
C PHE A 56 5.01 -12.27 -5.46
N GLN A 57 6.28 -12.38 -5.85
CA GLN A 57 7.06 -13.63 -5.67
C GLN A 57 7.24 -13.97 -4.18
N LEU A 58 7.50 -12.96 -3.34
CA LEU A 58 7.56 -13.15 -1.88
C LEU A 58 6.19 -13.59 -1.33
N ALA A 59 5.12 -12.97 -1.79
CA ALA A 59 3.76 -13.34 -1.39
C ALA A 59 3.41 -14.77 -1.83
N GLN A 60 3.76 -15.16 -3.07
CA GLN A 60 3.57 -16.52 -3.56
C GLN A 60 4.33 -17.54 -2.72
N ASN A 61 5.57 -17.27 -2.37
CA ASN A 61 6.36 -18.14 -1.51
C ASN A 61 5.73 -18.36 -0.13
N GLU A 62 5.10 -17.32 0.45
CA GLU A 62 4.39 -17.46 1.73
C GLU A 62 3.08 -18.25 1.58
N ILE A 63 2.35 -18.07 0.49
CA ILE A 63 1.17 -18.86 0.17
C ILE A 63 1.55 -20.35 0.04
N ASP A 64 2.60 -20.65 -0.70
CA ASP A 64 3.10 -22.02 -0.90
C ASP A 64 3.54 -22.65 0.42
N ARG A 65 4.27 -21.89 1.24
CA ARG A 65 4.75 -22.32 2.56
C ARG A 65 3.59 -22.62 3.53
N SER A 66 2.48 -21.91 3.40
CA SER A 66 1.29 -22.11 4.22
C SER A 66 0.52 -23.40 3.89
N GLY A 67 0.77 -24.00 2.72
CA GLY A 67 0.09 -25.21 2.24
C GLY A 67 -1.38 -25.00 1.85
N ILE A 68 -1.88 -23.76 1.79
CA ILE A 68 -3.29 -23.45 1.48
C ILE A 68 -3.56 -23.18 0.00
N ASN A 69 -2.59 -23.30 -0.88
CA ASN A 69 -2.70 -22.97 -2.31
C ASN A 69 -3.96 -23.55 -2.95
N ASN A 70 -4.25 -24.83 -2.72
CA ASN A 70 -5.41 -25.51 -3.28
C ASN A 70 -6.76 -25.06 -2.70
N SER A 71 -6.74 -24.26 -1.63
CA SER A 71 -7.94 -23.78 -0.93
C SER A 71 -8.33 -22.36 -1.34
N LEU A 72 -7.50 -21.66 -2.11
CA LEU A 72 -7.71 -20.25 -2.54
C LEU A 72 -8.63 -20.13 -3.76
N THR A 73 -9.74 -20.84 -3.77
CA THR A 73 -10.73 -20.82 -4.87
C THR A 73 -11.27 -19.42 -5.18
N TYR A 74 -11.39 -18.58 -4.16
CA TYR A 74 -11.87 -17.18 -4.31
C TYR A 74 -10.78 -16.19 -4.66
N GLY A 75 -9.51 -16.66 -4.76
CA GLY A 75 -8.36 -15.83 -5.10
C GLY A 75 -7.88 -14.91 -3.98
N ALA A 76 -7.23 -13.81 -4.36
CA ALA A 76 -6.64 -12.86 -3.44
C ALA A 76 -7.25 -11.45 -3.56
N VAL A 77 -7.14 -10.70 -2.48
CA VAL A 77 -7.59 -9.31 -2.39
C VAL A 77 -6.39 -8.41 -2.16
N LEU A 78 -6.15 -7.48 -3.08
CA LEU A 78 -5.13 -6.46 -2.93
C LEU A 78 -5.70 -5.23 -2.25
N THR A 79 -5.02 -4.74 -1.23
CA THR A 79 -5.38 -3.51 -0.52
C THR A 79 -4.12 -2.73 -0.10
N GLY A 80 -4.28 -1.57 0.50
CA GLY A 80 -3.17 -0.70 0.84
C GLY A 80 -2.78 0.24 -0.29
N GLY A 81 -1.78 1.09 -0.07
CA GLY A 81 -1.35 2.11 -1.04
C GLY A 81 -0.86 1.52 -2.36
N GLY A 82 -0.09 0.43 -2.33
CA GLY A 82 0.44 -0.24 -3.52
C GLY A 82 -0.64 -0.82 -4.44
N SER A 83 -1.81 -1.16 -3.90
CA SER A 83 -2.93 -1.66 -4.69
C SER A 83 -3.55 -0.61 -5.62
N GLN A 84 -3.19 0.66 -5.46
CA GLN A 84 -3.68 1.78 -6.27
C GLN A 84 -2.82 2.00 -7.53
N LEU A 85 -1.70 1.29 -7.69
CA LEU A 85 -0.90 1.36 -8.92
C LEU A 85 -1.72 0.97 -10.14
N ARG A 86 -1.57 1.72 -11.21
CA ARG A 86 -2.21 1.39 -12.49
C ARG A 86 -1.78 0.00 -12.95
N ASN A 87 -2.70 -0.78 -13.46
CA ASN A 87 -2.45 -2.12 -14.00
C ASN A 87 -1.89 -3.15 -13.00
N ILE A 88 -2.04 -2.93 -11.67
CA ILE A 88 -1.59 -3.87 -10.65
C ILE A 88 -2.36 -5.20 -10.69
N VAL A 89 -3.67 -5.16 -10.99
CA VAL A 89 -4.52 -6.36 -11.04
C VAL A 89 -4.13 -7.29 -12.19
N PRO A 90 -3.90 -6.82 -13.44
CA PRO A 90 -3.36 -7.67 -14.50
C PRO A 90 -2.04 -8.33 -14.14
N LEU A 91 -1.08 -7.60 -13.57
CA LEU A 91 0.21 -8.15 -13.15
C LEU A 91 0.04 -9.22 -12.07
N ALA A 92 -0.74 -8.91 -11.03
CA ALA A 92 -0.97 -9.84 -9.92
C ALA A 92 -1.68 -11.13 -10.37
N LYS A 93 -2.64 -11.04 -11.30
CA LYS A 93 -3.30 -12.22 -11.88
C LYS A 93 -2.34 -13.12 -12.63
N GLU A 94 -1.40 -12.53 -13.36
CA GLU A 94 -0.40 -13.25 -14.13
C GLU A 94 0.59 -13.98 -13.22
N LEU A 95 1.06 -13.32 -12.16
CA LEU A 95 2.10 -13.86 -11.27
C LEU A 95 1.56 -14.85 -10.23
N LEU A 96 0.36 -14.60 -9.71
CA LEU A 96 -0.23 -15.45 -8.67
C LEU A 96 -1.16 -16.54 -9.23
N GLU A 97 -1.44 -16.52 -10.53
CA GLU A 97 -2.29 -17.50 -11.24
C GLU A 97 -3.66 -17.74 -10.59
N MET A 98 -4.22 -16.71 -9.95
CA MET A 98 -5.50 -16.79 -9.26
C MET A 98 -6.37 -15.55 -9.49
N PRO A 99 -7.68 -15.61 -9.20
CA PRO A 99 -8.55 -14.43 -9.26
C PRO A 99 -8.08 -13.34 -8.31
N ILE A 100 -7.94 -12.11 -8.81
CA ILE A 100 -7.51 -10.96 -8.03
C ILE A 100 -8.57 -9.86 -8.07
N ARG A 101 -8.87 -9.28 -6.91
CA ARG A 101 -9.73 -8.09 -6.80
C ARG A 101 -9.09 -7.03 -5.91
N LEU A 102 -9.45 -5.78 -6.13
CA LEU A 102 -9.09 -4.69 -5.23
C LEU A 102 -10.05 -4.67 -4.03
N GLY A 103 -9.50 -4.54 -2.85
CA GLY A 103 -10.23 -4.43 -1.59
C GLY A 103 -10.23 -3.00 -1.08
N LYS A 104 -11.36 -2.59 -0.54
CA LYS A 104 -11.53 -1.36 0.23
C LYS A 104 -12.03 -1.70 1.61
N PRO A 105 -11.70 -0.92 2.64
CA PRO A 105 -12.33 -1.07 3.95
C PRO A 105 -13.84 -0.89 3.82
N THR A 106 -14.61 -1.76 4.45
CA THR A 106 -16.09 -1.71 4.43
C THR A 106 -16.63 -1.46 5.84
N VAL A 107 -15.94 -0.65 6.61
CA VAL A 107 -16.27 -0.44 8.02
C VAL A 107 -17.19 0.76 8.16
N ASN A 108 -18.30 0.54 8.89
CA ASN A 108 -19.21 1.64 9.25
C ASN A 108 -18.64 2.39 10.47
N ILE A 109 -17.79 3.39 10.19
CA ILE A 109 -17.20 4.23 11.23
C ILE A 109 -18.07 5.49 11.38
N GLN A 110 -18.46 5.80 12.62
CA GLN A 110 -19.07 7.07 12.93
C GLN A 110 -18.01 8.18 12.82
N GLY A 111 -18.22 9.15 11.93
CA GLY A 111 -17.31 10.24 11.68
C GLY A 111 -17.09 10.51 10.19
N ASN A 112 -15.89 10.94 9.82
CA ASN A 112 -15.56 11.21 8.43
C ASN A 112 -15.46 9.91 7.63
N LYS A 113 -16.39 9.70 6.70
CA LYS A 113 -16.47 8.50 5.86
C LYS A 113 -15.35 8.39 4.83
N ASP A 114 -14.61 9.47 4.57
CA ASP A 114 -13.57 9.51 3.56
C ASP A 114 -12.42 8.51 3.84
N PHE A 115 -12.13 8.23 5.11
CA PHE A 115 -11.14 7.22 5.50
C PHE A 115 -11.61 5.78 5.29
N ALA A 116 -12.91 5.53 5.39
CA ALA A 116 -13.47 4.17 5.31
C ALA A 116 -13.49 3.61 3.88
N ASP A 117 -13.22 4.41 2.86
CA ASP A 117 -13.35 4.02 1.45
C ASP A 117 -12.00 3.99 0.70
N ARG A 118 -10.90 4.29 1.41
CA ARG A 118 -9.57 4.34 0.82
C ARG A 118 -8.76 3.09 1.14
N PRO A 119 -8.26 2.35 0.13
CA PRO A 119 -7.41 1.17 0.36
C PRO A 119 -6.16 1.45 1.19
N ILE A 120 -5.59 2.66 1.07
CA ILE A 120 -4.38 3.06 1.81
C ILE A 120 -4.56 3.02 3.33
N ASP A 121 -5.78 3.27 3.81
CA ASP A 121 -6.10 3.34 5.24
C ASP A 121 -6.49 1.96 5.83
N SER A 122 -6.47 0.88 5.03
CA SER A 122 -6.93 -0.45 5.45
C SER A 122 -6.21 -0.98 6.69
N THR A 123 -4.89 -0.80 6.77
CA THR A 123 -4.10 -1.25 7.92
C THR A 123 -4.43 -0.44 9.17
N LEU A 124 -4.53 0.89 9.05
CA LEU A 124 -4.89 1.78 10.14
C LEU A 124 -6.26 1.41 10.72
N LEU A 125 -7.25 1.23 9.83
CA LEU A 125 -8.60 0.86 10.22
C LEU A 125 -8.66 -0.53 10.86
N GLY A 126 -7.90 -1.49 10.34
CA GLY A 126 -7.76 -2.81 10.91
C GLY A 126 -7.20 -2.79 12.33
N LEU A 127 -6.16 -1.99 12.58
CA LEU A 127 -5.57 -1.82 13.90
C LEU A 127 -6.54 -1.15 14.88
N LEU A 128 -7.31 -0.17 14.45
CA LEU A 128 -8.31 0.51 15.29
C LEU A 128 -9.47 -0.42 15.66
N LEU A 129 -9.83 -1.36 14.78
CA LEU A 129 -10.95 -2.28 14.99
C LEU A 129 -10.56 -3.57 15.70
N TRP A 130 -9.28 -3.92 15.67
CA TRP A 130 -8.77 -5.14 16.30
C TRP A 130 -9.22 -5.33 17.74
N PRO A 131 -9.17 -4.31 18.65
CA PRO A 131 -9.61 -4.46 20.02
C PRO A 131 -11.09 -4.76 20.17
N TYR A 132 -11.93 -4.36 19.20
CA TYR A 132 -13.38 -4.62 19.24
C TYR A 132 -13.75 -6.02 18.75
N HIS A 133 -12.93 -6.64 17.91
CA HIS A 133 -13.16 -7.98 17.37
C HIS A 133 -12.41 -9.07 18.14
N SER A 134 -11.30 -8.73 18.77
CA SER A 134 -10.64 -9.63 19.70
C SER A 134 -11.45 -9.64 21.00
N ASN A 135 -12.16 -10.73 21.31
CA ASN A 135 -12.85 -10.94 22.59
C ASN A 135 -11.88 -10.94 23.81
N GLU A 136 -10.63 -10.64 23.60
CA GLU A 136 -9.65 -10.36 24.64
C GLU A 136 -9.77 -8.89 25.08
N HIS A 137 -10.84 -8.55 25.78
CA HIS A 137 -10.82 -7.42 26.71
C HIS A 137 -9.83 -7.71 27.86
N LYS A 138 -8.55 -7.83 27.51
CA LYS A 138 -7.51 -7.56 28.52
C LYS A 138 -7.61 -6.08 28.80
N PRO A 139 -7.98 -5.68 30.02
CA PRO A 139 -7.93 -4.25 30.36
C PRO A 139 -6.54 -3.75 29.98
N LEU A 140 -6.46 -2.60 29.30
CA LEU A 140 -5.20 -1.95 28.99
C LEU A 140 -4.33 -2.03 30.24
N ASP A 141 -3.13 -2.60 30.09
CA ASP A 141 -2.21 -2.75 31.20
C ASP A 141 -2.09 -1.37 31.89
N ARG A 142 -2.23 -1.34 33.22
CA ARG A 142 -2.18 -0.10 34.01
C ARG A 142 -0.96 0.74 33.67
N THR A 143 0.10 0.09 33.22
CA THR A 143 1.32 0.71 32.72
C THR A 143 1.06 1.62 31.51
N ILE A 144 0.25 1.19 30.52
CA ILE A 144 -0.06 1.97 29.31
C ILE A 144 -0.94 3.18 29.67
N ILE A 145 -1.91 2.99 30.55
CA ILE A 145 -2.78 4.08 31.03
C ILE A 145 -1.93 5.14 31.75
N SER A 146 -0.98 4.71 32.59
CA SER A 146 -0.03 5.60 33.29
C SER A 146 0.82 6.43 32.30
N TRP A 147 1.30 5.81 31.21
CA TRP A 147 2.05 6.52 30.18
C TRP A 147 1.21 7.57 29.45
N ILE A 148 -0.04 7.25 29.14
CA ILE A 148 -0.97 8.19 28.48
C ILE A 148 -1.27 9.39 29.39
N GLU A 149 -1.48 9.15 30.70
CA GLU A 149 -1.68 10.22 31.67
C GLU A 149 -0.43 11.06 31.87
N TYR A 150 0.75 10.44 31.88
CA TYR A 150 2.03 11.15 31.94
C TYR A 150 2.25 12.06 30.73
N PHE A 151 1.97 11.58 29.51
CA PHE A 151 2.05 12.41 28.30
C PHE A 151 1.04 13.56 28.32
N LYS A 152 -0.20 13.33 28.75
CA LYS A 152 -1.20 14.38 28.89
C LYS A 152 -0.76 15.47 29.85
N LYS A 153 -0.07 15.09 30.95
CA LYS A 153 0.46 16.05 31.94
C LYS A 153 1.57 16.91 31.32
N ILE A 154 2.52 16.30 30.61
CA ILE A 154 3.62 17.01 29.92
C ILE A 154 3.07 18.01 28.89
N ILE A 155 2.08 17.60 28.08
CA ILE A 155 1.47 18.49 27.08
C ILE A 155 0.79 19.67 27.76
N LYS A 156 0.14 19.46 28.90
CA LYS A 156 -0.54 20.52 29.66
C LYS A 156 0.42 21.50 30.37
N GLU A 157 1.66 21.08 30.62
CA GLU A 157 2.71 21.93 31.19
C GLU A 157 3.51 22.69 30.12
N LEU A 158 3.40 22.28 28.83
CA LEU A 158 4.06 22.92 27.69
C LEU A 158 3.21 23.95 26.95
N PHE A 159 1.91 23.98 27.22
CA PHE A 159 0.93 24.92 26.66
C PHE A 159 0.04 25.51 27.76
#